data_49c424b5f3bf367c735405552b551337
#
_entry.id   49c424b5f3bf367c735405552b551337
#
_cell.length_a   1.000
_cell.length_b   1.000
_cell.length_c   1.000
_cell.angle_alpha   90.00
_cell.angle_beta   90.00
_cell.angle_gamma   90.00
#
_symmetry.space_group_name_H-M   'P 1'
#
loop_
_entity.id
_entity.type
_entity.pdbx_description
1 polymer ?
#
loop_
_entity_poly.entity_id
_entity_poly.type
_entity_poly.pdbx_seq_one_letter_code
_entity_poly.pdbx_strand_id
1 'polypeptide(L)'
;MENTYCTQLEYIADYLKQTSFYIYAGPAARIRAYSVPKDYFTCKSIQHFKPYLTPNLPKRFHYANNIRIDKVHLLVDQQWLAVRDNRYTACNGGNHGYDNEFKSMQAIFLGYGPGFKEKTEVDPFENIEVYNLMCDLLHITPAPNNGTHGSLNHLLKNPFYNPSHAKEESSPSSCPVVNLSPPSELGCTCNEMLDVSEINKRLNLTETNSRNLPYGRPRVLQKENTYCVLSHHGYVSGYSYNIWMPLWTAYTVNNQENTSSLPPTVSDCLRADVRIPVAQSQNCSDYPEGLNFTRGFLYPPNFNSSGLEQYDALLTSNIVPMYPAFGVLWDYFHNVLLQKYSRERNGINVISGPVFDYNYDVQGNNPSFTPLNCSGSLEVLSFILPHRPDNTESCAVSPSEWVEKRVQAHVARVRDVELLTGLDFYQERQEPVSEILQLKTFLPTFETDIN
;
A
#
# COMPACT_ATOMS: atom_id res chain seq x y z
N MET A 1 18.17 -19.47 8.19
CA MET A 1 17.64 -20.79 7.75
C MET A 1 16.68 -21.29 8.83
N GLU A 2 15.55 -21.83 8.39
CA GLU A 2 14.50 -22.35 9.27
C GLU A 2 14.64 -23.86 9.42
N ASN A 3 14.37 -24.39 10.61
CA ASN A 3 14.34 -25.84 10.79
C ASN A 3 13.05 -26.42 10.19
N THR A 4 13.16 -27.54 9.47
CA THR A 4 12.02 -28.24 8.87
C THR A 4 11.95 -29.68 9.36
N TYR A 5 10.73 -30.22 9.39
CA TYR A 5 10.45 -31.55 9.94
C TYR A 5 9.50 -32.32 9.04
N CYS A 6 9.69 -33.64 8.92
CA CYS A 6 8.80 -34.49 8.14
C CYS A 6 7.38 -34.64 8.75
N THR A 7 7.14 -34.08 9.90
CA THR A 7 5.81 -33.97 10.52
C THR A 7 5.07 -32.69 10.12
N GLN A 8 5.74 -31.75 9.46
CA GLN A 8 5.22 -30.44 9.06
C GLN A 8 5.17 -30.32 7.53
N LEU A 9 4.40 -31.18 6.89
CA LEU A 9 4.24 -31.24 5.43
C LEU A 9 2.81 -30.94 5.03
N GLU A 10 2.63 -30.08 4.03
CA GLU A 10 1.39 -29.85 3.33
C GLU A 10 1.39 -30.60 1.99
N TYR A 11 0.46 -31.53 1.85
CA TYR A 11 0.33 -32.36 0.64
C TYR A 11 -0.57 -31.66 -0.37
N ILE A 12 0.03 -31.05 -1.36
CA ILE A 12 -0.67 -30.15 -2.30
C ILE A 12 -1.65 -30.94 -3.20
N ALA A 13 -1.42 -32.23 -3.42
CA ALA A 13 -2.36 -33.09 -4.14
C ALA A 13 -3.75 -33.16 -3.47
N ASP A 14 -3.84 -32.93 -2.16
CA ASP A 14 -5.09 -32.95 -1.40
C ASP A 14 -5.92 -31.66 -1.54
N TYR A 15 -5.32 -30.61 -2.08
CA TYR A 15 -5.92 -29.27 -2.22
C TYR A 15 -6.34 -28.96 -3.65
N LEU A 16 -5.66 -29.58 -4.64
CA LEU A 16 -5.90 -29.28 -6.05
C LEU A 16 -7.04 -30.13 -6.63
N LYS A 17 -7.96 -29.48 -7.30
CA LYS A 17 -9.04 -30.16 -8.05
C LYS A 17 -8.54 -30.85 -9.32
N GLN A 18 -7.33 -30.53 -9.78
CA GLN A 18 -6.71 -31.12 -10.96
C GLN A 18 -5.64 -32.13 -10.57
N THR A 19 -5.64 -33.27 -11.23
CA THR A 19 -4.66 -34.35 -11.00
C THR A 19 -3.33 -34.16 -11.75
N SER A 20 -3.33 -33.34 -12.81
CA SER A 20 -2.14 -33.11 -13.65
C SER A 20 -1.51 -31.75 -13.38
N PHE A 21 -0.52 -31.73 -12.49
CA PHE A 21 0.30 -30.57 -12.19
C PHE A 21 1.73 -30.98 -11.86
N TYR A 22 2.64 -30.06 -12.06
CA TYR A 22 4.03 -30.17 -11.59
C TYR A 22 4.23 -29.19 -10.44
N ILE A 23 4.91 -29.62 -9.38
CA ILE A 23 5.27 -28.78 -8.25
C ILE A 23 6.76 -28.80 -8.00
N TYR A 24 7.33 -27.60 -7.84
CA TYR A 24 8.62 -27.42 -7.19
C TYR A 24 8.35 -27.31 -5.69
N ALA A 25 8.66 -28.40 -4.98
CA ALA A 25 8.37 -28.53 -3.56
C ALA A 25 9.30 -27.65 -2.70
N GLY A 26 8.84 -27.27 -1.51
CA GLY A 26 9.64 -26.58 -0.50
C GLY A 26 8.95 -25.40 0.14
N PRO A 27 9.72 -24.48 0.78
CA PRO A 27 9.22 -23.29 1.43
C PRO A 27 8.62 -22.24 0.48
N ALA A 28 9.18 -22.14 -0.74
CA ALA A 28 8.70 -21.28 -1.83
C ALA A 28 8.19 -22.15 -2.97
N ALA A 29 7.18 -22.95 -2.69
CA ALA A 29 6.67 -23.91 -3.67
C ALA A 29 5.99 -23.19 -4.84
N ARG A 30 6.14 -23.75 -6.04
CA ARG A 30 5.55 -23.23 -7.27
C ARG A 30 4.81 -24.34 -8.00
N ILE A 31 3.68 -23.99 -8.59
CA ILE A 31 2.88 -24.94 -9.33
C ILE A 31 2.80 -24.53 -10.79
N ARG A 32 3.12 -25.50 -11.65
CA ARG A 32 2.93 -25.43 -13.09
C ARG A 32 1.79 -26.36 -13.49
N ALA A 33 0.73 -25.78 -14.04
CA ALA A 33 -0.42 -26.50 -14.55
C ALA A 33 -0.80 -25.99 -15.94
N TYR A 34 -1.46 -26.82 -16.75
CA TYR A 34 -1.93 -26.45 -18.10
C TYR A 34 -2.92 -25.30 -18.05
N SER A 35 -3.85 -25.35 -17.09
CA SER A 35 -4.80 -24.31 -16.81
C SER A 35 -4.95 -24.14 -15.31
N VAL A 36 -5.24 -22.91 -14.87
CA VAL A 36 -5.49 -22.59 -13.47
C VAL A 36 -6.91 -21.99 -13.42
N PRO A 37 -7.94 -22.80 -13.08
CA PRO A 37 -9.30 -22.29 -12.92
C PRO A 37 -9.39 -21.36 -11.70
N LYS A 38 -10.45 -20.53 -11.62
CA LYS A 38 -10.64 -19.59 -10.50
C LYS A 38 -10.68 -20.25 -9.12
N ASP A 39 -11.16 -21.48 -9.07
CA ASP A 39 -11.36 -22.28 -7.85
C ASP A 39 -10.38 -23.47 -7.79
N TYR A 40 -9.15 -23.29 -8.22
CA TYR A 40 -8.14 -24.35 -8.34
C TYR A 40 -7.70 -24.96 -7.01
N PHE A 41 -7.81 -24.20 -5.91
CA PHE A 41 -7.54 -24.71 -4.56
C PHE A 41 -8.83 -24.92 -3.76
N THR A 42 -8.86 -26.01 -2.98
CA THR A 42 -9.89 -26.25 -1.96
C THR A 42 -9.35 -25.77 -0.62
N CYS A 43 -10.06 -24.84 0.03
CA CYS A 43 -9.71 -24.38 1.36
C CYS A 43 -9.92 -25.48 2.42
N LYS A 44 -8.98 -25.58 3.36
CA LYS A 44 -9.11 -26.40 4.56
C LYS A 44 -9.13 -25.51 5.79
N SER A 45 -9.72 -25.98 6.89
CA SER A 45 -9.79 -25.23 8.16
C SER A 45 -8.43 -24.98 8.79
N ILE A 46 -7.48 -25.90 8.58
CA ILE A 46 -6.08 -25.76 8.98
C ILE A 46 -5.26 -25.87 7.70
N GLN A 47 -4.47 -24.84 7.40
CA GLN A 47 -3.66 -24.75 6.20
C GLN A 47 -2.44 -23.87 6.48
N HIS A 48 -1.25 -24.42 6.22
CA HIS A 48 0.04 -23.77 6.50
C HIS A 48 0.72 -23.22 5.26
N PHE A 49 -0.06 -22.77 4.30
CA PHE A 49 0.41 -22.01 3.15
C PHE A 49 -0.70 -21.12 2.60
N LYS A 50 -0.30 -20.08 1.86
CA LYS A 50 -1.20 -19.21 1.10
C LYS A 50 -0.91 -19.35 -0.38
N PRO A 51 -1.89 -19.78 -1.22
CA PRO A 51 -1.73 -19.83 -2.66
C PRO A 51 -1.93 -18.45 -3.28
N TYR A 52 -1.06 -18.08 -4.22
CA TYR A 52 -1.16 -16.85 -4.99
C TYR A 52 -1.04 -17.15 -6.48
N LEU A 53 -1.89 -16.52 -7.28
CA LEU A 53 -1.52 -16.27 -8.66
C LEU A 53 -0.39 -15.23 -8.69
N THR A 54 0.59 -15.41 -9.57
CA THR A 54 1.79 -14.56 -9.63
C THR A 54 1.50 -13.05 -9.62
N PRO A 55 0.48 -12.52 -10.36
CA PRO A 55 0.15 -11.10 -10.30
C PRO A 55 -0.33 -10.60 -8.93
N ASN A 56 -0.78 -11.51 -8.08
CA ASN A 56 -1.35 -11.20 -6.76
C ASN A 56 -0.34 -11.37 -5.61
N LEU A 57 0.89 -11.78 -5.89
CA LEU A 57 1.97 -11.81 -4.90
C LEU A 57 2.18 -10.41 -4.29
N PRO A 58 2.59 -10.33 -3.03
CA PRO A 58 2.95 -9.05 -2.42
C PRO A 58 3.94 -8.27 -3.29
N LYS A 59 3.63 -7.00 -3.58
CA LYS A 59 4.42 -6.16 -4.49
C LYS A 59 5.86 -5.95 -4.03
N ARG A 60 6.12 -6.01 -2.72
CA ARG A 60 7.47 -5.95 -2.14
C ARG A 60 8.42 -7.02 -2.64
N PHE A 61 7.91 -8.13 -3.18
CA PHE A 61 8.75 -9.17 -3.80
C PHE A 61 9.29 -8.78 -5.18
N HIS A 62 8.68 -7.82 -5.88
CA HIS A 62 9.05 -7.46 -7.26
C HIS A 62 9.21 -8.68 -8.18
N TYR A 63 8.27 -9.64 -8.06
CA TYR A 63 8.39 -10.98 -8.64
C TYR A 63 7.12 -11.40 -9.37
N ALA A 64 6.87 -10.78 -10.54
CA ALA A 64 5.68 -11.09 -11.34
C ALA A 64 5.88 -10.91 -12.85
N ASN A 65 6.68 -9.92 -13.30
CA ASN A 65 6.78 -9.53 -14.70
C ASN A 65 7.86 -10.33 -15.44
N ASN A 66 7.72 -11.65 -15.51
CA ASN A 66 8.61 -12.47 -16.35
C ASN A 66 7.92 -13.76 -16.76
N ILE A 67 8.06 -14.16 -18.03
CA ILE A 67 7.49 -15.38 -18.59
C ILE A 67 8.06 -16.67 -17.96
N ARG A 68 9.23 -16.61 -17.33
CA ARG A 68 9.86 -17.75 -16.64
C ARG A 68 9.32 -17.97 -15.23
N ILE A 69 8.52 -17.05 -14.70
CA ILE A 69 7.88 -17.19 -13.40
C ILE A 69 6.63 -18.05 -13.57
N ASP A 70 6.51 -19.10 -12.77
CA ASP A 70 5.33 -19.97 -12.77
C ASP A 70 4.08 -19.22 -12.34
N LYS A 71 2.90 -19.64 -12.81
CA LYS A 71 1.64 -18.92 -12.60
C LYS A 71 1.11 -18.96 -11.18
N VAL A 72 1.51 -19.96 -10.38
CA VAL A 72 1.03 -20.16 -9.02
C VAL A 72 2.20 -20.31 -8.07
N HIS A 73 2.18 -19.54 -6.99
CA HIS A 73 3.14 -19.58 -5.90
C HIS A 73 2.45 -19.88 -4.58
N LEU A 74 3.13 -20.64 -3.72
CA LEU A 74 2.69 -20.94 -2.36
C LEU A 74 3.64 -20.28 -1.39
N LEU A 75 3.14 -19.31 -0.62
CA LEU A 75 3.86 -18.77 0.53
C LEU A 75 3.58 -19.67 1.72
N VAL A 76 4.59 -20.38 2.16
CA VAL A 76 4.48 -21.43 3.18
C VAL A 76 4.85 -20.87 4.54
N ASP A 77 4.12 -21.28 5.58
CA ASP A 77 4.39 -20.89 6.96
C ASP A 77 5.78 -21.43 7.42
N GLN A 78 6.42 -20.72 8.33
CA GLN A 78 7.71 -21.12 8.87
C GLN A 78 7.67 -22.56 9.36
N GLN A 79 8.78 -23.31 9.16
CA GLN A 79 8.97 -24.72 9.49
C GLN A 79 8.17 -25.71 8.64
N TRP A 80 7.17 -25.28 7.87
CA TRP A 80 6.36 -26.12 6.99
C TRP A 80 6.96 -26.21 5.59
N LEU A 81 6.67 -27.31 4.90
CA LEU A 81 7.03 -27.53 3.49
C LEU A 81 5.79 -27.91 2.70
N ALA A 82 5.58 -27.25 1.57
CA ALA A 82 4.59 -27.66 0.60
C ALA A 82 5.20 -28.68 -0.37
N VAL A 83 4.65 -29.88 -0.40
CA VAL A 83 5.15 -31.02 -1.19
C VAL A 83 4.01 -31.65 -1.98
N ARG A 84 4.33 -32.49 -2.97
CA ARG A 84 3.29 -33.08 -3.82
C ARG A 84 2.36 -34.00 -3.02
N ASP A 85 2.97 -34.99 -2.36
CA ASP A 85 2.28 -36.06 -1.62
C ASP A 85 3.24 -36.69 -0.58
N ASN A 86 2.78 -37.75 0.08
CA ASN A 86 3.47 -38.40 1.18
C ASN A 86 4.75 -39.19 0.78
N ARG A 87 5.11 -39.21 -0.49
CA ARG A 87 6.36 -39.85 -0.96
C ARG A 87 7.60 -38.98 -0.78
N TYR A 88 7.43 -37.74 -0.37
CA TYR A 88 8.52 -36.80 -0.12
C TYR A 88 9.22 -37.12 1.20
N THR A 89 10.52 -37.35 1.15
CA THR A 89 11.33 -37.80 2.32
C THR A 89 12.45 -36.82 2.70
N ALA A 90 12.77 -35.84 1.86
CA ALA A 90 13.86 -34.88 2.12
C ALA A 90 13.37 -33.68 2.94
N CYS A 91 12.80 -33.91 4.13
CA CYS A 91 12.04 -32.95 4.88
C CYS A 91 12.67 -32.53 6.23
N ASN A 92 13.67 -33.25 6.74
CA ASN A 92 14.35 -32.88 7.98
C ASN A 92 15.61 -32.05 7.70
N GLY A 93 15.84 -31.01 8.48
CA GLY A 93 17.06 -30.21 8.42
C GLY A 93 16.79 -28.73 8.31
N GLY A 94 17.79 -27.96 7.86
CA GLY A 94 17.65 -26.52 7.60
C GLY A 94 17.12 -26.24 6.21
N ASN A 95 16.20 -25.31 6.08
CA ASN A 95 15.66 -24.88 4.79
C ASN A 95 15.53 -23.36 4.69
N HIS A 96 15.31 -22.85 3.49
CA HIS A 96 15.17 -21.42 3.19
C HIS A 96 14.27 -21.23 1.95
N GLY A 97 13.78 -20.00 1.77
CA GLY A 97 12.85 -19.66 0.68
C GLY A 97 11.48 -19.21 1.20
N TYR A 98 11.28 -19.16 2.52
CA TYR A 98 10.13 -18.52 3.13
C TYR A 98 10.12 -17.02 2.84
N ASP A 99 9.07 -16.34 3.23
CA ASP A 99 8.95 -14.90 3.11
C ASP A 99 10.21 -14.20 3.65
N ASN A 100 10.79 -13.29 2.87
CA ASN A 100 12.01 -12.58 3.26
C ASN A 100 11.78 -11.52 4.37
N GLU A 101 10.52 -11.28 4.76
CA GLU A 101 10.17 -10.53 5.97
C GLU A 101 10.61 -11.27 7.23
N PHE A 102 10.62 -12.60 7.22
CA PHE A 102 11.00 -13.39 8.38
C PHE A 102 12.46 -13.23 8.75
N LYS A 103 12.73 -12.97 10.05
CA LYS A 103 14.09 -12.81 10.57
C LYS A 103 14.98 -14.03 10.28
N SER A 104 14.43 -15.25 10.30
CA SER A 104 15.13 -16.48 9.97
C SER A 104 15.62 -16.57 8.52
N MET A 105 15.05 -15.74 7.61
CA MET A 105 15.44 -15.64 6.19
C MET A 105 16.46 -14.53 5.95
N GLN A 106 16.75 -13.68 6.92
CA GLN A 106 17.73 -12.61 6.77
C GLN A 106 19.14 -13.18 6.63
N ALA A 107 19.93 -12.59 5.72
CA ALA A 107 21.34 -12.88 5.56
C ALA A 107 22.20 -12.03 6.50
N ILE A 108 23.47 -12.39 6.65
CA ILE A 108 24.44 -11.62 7.44
C ILE A 108 25.15 -10.63 6.52
N PHE A 109 25.25 -9.38 6.96
CA PHE A 109 26.13 -8.38 6.35
C PHE A 109 27.21 -7.97 7.38
N LEU A 110 28.47 -8.00 6.96
CA LEU A 110 29.62 -7.55 7.74
C LEU A 110 30.46 -6.61 6.90
N GLY A 111 30.53 -5.34 7.30
CA GLY A 111 31.39 -4.33 6.70
C GLY A 111 32.68 -4.17 7.51
N TYR A 112 33.84 -4.37 6.85
CA TYR A 112 35.14 -4.19 7.47
C TYR A 112 36.09 -3.41 6.56
N GLY A 113 36.78 -2.42 7.10
CA GLY A 113 37.78 -1.64 6.37
C GLY A 113 37.69 -0.13 6.69
N PRO A 114 38.60 0.67 6.12
CA PRO A 114 38.73 2.09 6.47
C PRO A 114 37.51 2.95 6.11
N GLY A 115 36.69 2.55 5.13
CA GLY A 115 35.50 3.27 4.72
C GLY A 115 34.30 3.08 5.65
N PHE A 116 34.24 1.98 6.40
CA PHE A 116 33.13 1.68 7.31
C PHE A 116 33.28 2.36 8.67
N LYS A 117 32.15 2.70 9.29
CA LYS A 117 32.11 3.06 10.71
C LYS A 117 32.51 1.86 11.56
N GLU A 118 33.12 2.13 12.70
CA GLU A 118 33.59 1.10 13.62
C GLU A 118 32.55 0.82 14.70
N LYS A 119 32.42 -0.45 15.11
CA LYS A 119 31.55 -0.88 16.21
C LYS A 119 30.11 -0.36 16.05
N THR A 120 29.61 -0.39 14.82
CA THR A 120 28.29 0.11 14.47
C THR A 120 27.41 -1.05 14.04
N GLU A 121 26.22 -1.13 14.62
CA GLU A 121 25.14 -2.01 14.20
C GLU A 121 24.08 -1.16 13.49
N VAL A 122 23.49 -1.71 12.45
CA VAL A 122 22.46 -1.04 11.63
C VAL A 122 21.26 -1.94 11.45
N ASP A 123 20.10 -1.33 11.22
CA ASP A 123 18.89 -2.06 10.91
C ASP A 123 19.05 -2.91 9.65
N PRO A 124 18.28 -4.01 9.50
CA PRO A 124 18.24 -4.79 8.29
C PRO A 124 17.92 -3.94 7.05
N PHE A 125 18.59 -4.22 5.96
CA PHE A 125 18.38 -3.57 4.67
C PHE A 125 18.36 -4.62 3.54
N GLU A 126 17.80 -4.27 2.40
CA GLU A 126 17.72 -5.19 1.27
C GLU A 126 19.05 -5.33 0.53
N ASN A 127 19.34 -6.52 0.01
CA ASN A 127 20.58 -6.79 -0.70
C ASN A 127 20.75 -6.01 -2.01
N ILE A 128 19.65 -5.49 -2.59
CA ILE A 128 19.70 -4.61 -3.77
C ILE A 128 20.43 -3.29 -3.52
N GLU A 129 20.61 -2.90 -2.27
CA GLU A 129 21.31 -1.66 -1.88
C GLU A 129 22.85 -1.82 -1.90
N VAL A 130 23.36 -3.06 -1.85
CA VAL A 130 24.79 -3.33 -1.69
C VAL A 130 25.61 -2.91 -2.92
N TYR A 131 25.07 -2.98 -4.12
CA TYR A 131 25.77 -2.59 -5.34
C TYR A 131 26.22 -1.12 -5.32
N ASN A 132 25.32 -0.22 -4.96
CA ASN A 132 25.66 1.22 -4.82
C ASN A 132 26.72 1.45 -3.74
N LEU A 133 26.61 0.76 -2.59
CA LEU A 133 27.59 0.83 -1.52
C LEU A 133 28.99 0.40 -1.98
N MET A 134 29.09 -0.68 -2.75
CA MET A 134 30.37 -1.13 -3.33
C MET A 134 30.94 -0.10 -4.30
N CYS A 135 30.11 0.49 -5.14
CA CYS A 135 30.54 1.57 -6.04
C CYS A 135 31.08 2.79 -5.28
N ASP A 136 30.40 3.18 -4.20
CA ASP A 136 30.84 4.31 -3.35
C ASP A 136 32.19 4.04 -2.68
N LEU A 137 32.41 2.83 -2.17
CA LEU A 137 33.69 2.40 -1.57
C LEU A 137 34.84 2.38 -2.60
N LEU A 138 34.52 2.11 -3.86
CA LEU A 138 35.49 2.09 -4.97
C LEU A 138 35.61 3.46 -5.67
N HIS A 139 34.84 4.46 -5.28
CA HIS A 139 34.75 5.77 -5.91
C HIS A 139 34.42 5.72 -7.41
N ILE A 140 33.48 4.83 -7.79
CA ILE A 140 32.99 4.69 -9.17
C ILE A 140 31.48 4.98 -9.22
N THR A 141 31.04 5.49 -10.35
CA THR A 141 29.61 5.75 -10.58
C THR A 141 28.88 4.44 -10.83
N PRO A 142 27.84 4.12 -10.06
CA PRO A 142 27.03 2.91 -10.30
C PRO A 142 26.27 2.98 -11.63
N ALA A 143 26.14 1.86 -12.30
CA ALA A 143 25.20 1.73 -13.39
C ALA A 143 23.74 1.78 -12.87
N PRO A 144 22.74 2.08 -13.72
CA PRO A 144 21.34 2.00 -13.34
C PRO A 144 21.00 0.66 -12.69
N ASN A 145 20.37 0.69 -11.52
CA ASN A 145 20.04 -0.48 -10.72
C ASN A 145 18.79 -0.24 -9.87
N ASN A 146 18.35 -1.24 -9.15
CA ASN A 146 17.14 -1.16 -8.30
C ASN A 146 17.41 -0.72 -6.86
N GLY A 147 18.66 -0.50 -6.47
CA GLY A 147 19.01 0.09 -5.18
C GLY A 147 18.70 1.60 -5.14
N THR A 148 18.63 2.14 -3.93
CA THR A 148 18.43 3.57 -3.68
C THR A 148 19.73 4.21 -3.25
N HIS A 149 20.44 4.85 -4.18
CA HIS A 149 21.79 5.37 -3.95
C HIS A 149 21.79 6.40 -2.83
N GLY A 150 22.60 6.17 -1.82
CA GLY A 150 22.68 6.99 -0.60
C GLY A 150 21.93 6.42 0.61
N SER A 151 21.08 5.41 0.44
CA SER A 151 20.33 4.80 1.55
C SER A 151 21.20 4.09 2.59
N LEU A 152 22.43 3.69 2.21
CA LEU A 152 23.41 3.06 3.08
C LEU A 152 24.55 4.00 3.51
N ASN A 153 24.42 5.30 3.32
CA ASN A 153 25.45 6.27 3.75
C ASN A 153 25.73 6.21 5.25
N HIS A 154 24.74 5.80 6.05
CA HIS A 154 24.88 5.66 7.49
C HIS A 154 25.87 4.54 7.92
N LEU A 155 26.31 3.66 7.01
CA LEU A 155 27.36 2.67 7.25
C LEU A 155 28.77 3.25 7.10
N LEU A 156 28.92 4.38 6.42
CA LEU A 156 30.21 4.92 5.98
C LEU A 156 30.71 6.04 6.92
N LYS A 157 32.03 6.11 7.12
CA LYS A 157 32.69 7.24 7.84
C LYS A 157 32.57 8.54 7.04
N ASN A 158 32.86 8.48 5.75
CA ASN A 158 32.82 9.60 4.82
C ASN A 158 32.10 9.17 3.54
N PRO A 159 30.78 9.34 3.46
CA PRO A 159 30.02 8.98 2.27
C PRO A 159 30.54 9.73 1.03
N PHE A 160 30.80 9.01 -0.05
CA PHE A 160 31.24 9.57 -1.33
C PHE A 160 30.09 10.24 -2.09
N TYR A 161 28.90 9.63 -2.07
CA TYR A 161 27.72 10.14 -2.74
C TYR A 161 26.84 10.93 -1.78
N ASN A 162 26.45 12.14 -2.19
CA ASN A 162 25.51 12.97 -1.44
C ASN A 162 24.17 13.05 -2.19
N PRO A 163 23.13 12.32 -1.75
CA PRO A 163 21.86 12.32 -2.42
C PRO A 163 21.12 13.65 -2.26
N SER A 164 20.28 13.97 -3.23
CA SER A 164 19.36 15.10 -3.19
C SER A 164 17.92 14.63 -3.35
N HIS A 165 16.97 15.45 -2.91
CA HIS A 165 15.56 15.20 -3.16
C HIS A 165 15.27 15.13 -4.66
N ALA A 166 14.34 14.24 -5.02
CA ALA A 166 13.83 14.16 -6.39
C ALA A 166 13.17 15.49 -6.80
N LYS A 167 13.41 15.88 -8.05
CA LYS A 167 12.78 17.08 -8.61
C LYS A 167 11.32 16.80 -8.96
N GLU A 168 10.44 17.70 -8.54
CA GLU A 168 9.05 17.63 -8.99
C GLU A 168 8.94 17.89 -10.50
N GLU A 169 8.25 17.02 -11.21
CA GLU A 169 8.08 17.14 -12.67
C GLU A 169 6.71 17.72 -13.05
N SER A 170 5.69 17.58 -12.19
CA SER A 170 4.37 18.19 -12.36
C SER A 170 3.95 18.91 -11.09
N SER A 171 3.80 20.22 -11.15
CA SER A 171 3.33 21.04 -10.02
C SER A 171 1.80 21.20 -10.07
N PRO A 172 1.13 21.30 -8.91
CA PRO A 172 -0.32 21.45 -8.87
C PRO A 172 -0.78 22.83 -9.37
N SER A 173 -1.93 22.85 -10.02
CA SER A 173 -2.68 24.07 -10.30
C SER A 173 -3.55 24.48 -9.10
N SER A 174 -4.12 25.69 -9.16
CA SER A 174 -5.18 26.09 -8.22
C SER A 174 -6.52 25.47 -8.59
N CYS A 175 -7.36 25.20 -7.59
CA CYS A 175 -8.73 24.72 -7.76
C CYS A 175 -9.70 25.71 -7.09
N PRO A 176 -9.96 26.89 -7.66
CA PRO A 176 -10.84 27.86 -7.06
C PRO A 176 -12.30 27.40 -7.13
N VAL A 177 -13.09 27.77 -6.14
CA VAL A 177 -14.55 27.66 -6.24
C VAL A 177 -15.03 28.72 -7.24
N VAL A 178 -15.59 28.26 -8.34
CA VAL A 178 -16.11 29.16 -9.40
C VAL A 178 -17.59 29.46 -9.15
N ASN A 179 -18.36 28.45 -8.73
CA ASN A 179 -19.79 28.56 -8.44
C ASN A 179 -20.15 27.66 -7.26
N LEU A 180 -20.94 28.15 -6.31
CA LEU A 180 -21.40 27.37 -5.16
C LEU A 180 -22.55 26.41 -5.48
N SER A 181 -23.28 26.67 -6.58
CA SER A 181 -24.37 25.80 -7.03
C SER A 181 -23.79 24.56 -7.74
N PRO A 182 -24.13 23.34 -7.30
CA PRO A 182 -23.65 22.12 -7.94
C PRO A 182 -24.27 21.99 -9.35
N PRO A 183 -23.50 21.48 -10.32
CA PRO A 183 -24.02 21.22 -11.65
C PRO A 183 -25.03 20.06 -11.63
N SER A 184 -26.15 20.22 -12.34
CA SER A 184 -27.20 19.19 -12.45
C SER A 184 -26.79 18.00 -13.31
N GLU A 185 -25.85 18.22 -14.22
CA GLU A 185 -25.37 17.24 -15.19
C GLU A 185 -24.70 16.03 -14.55
N LEU A 186 -24.17 16.18 -13.35
CA LEU A 186 -23.49 15.09 -12.63
C LEU A 186 -24.45 14.11 -11.93
N GLY A 187 -25.76 14.38 -11.90
CA GLY A 187 -26.78 13.49 -11.35
C GLY A 187 -26.67 13.26 -9.83
N CYS A 188 -26.23 14.27 -9.08
CA CYS A 188 -26.03 14.17 -7.64
C CYS A 188 -27.32 14.33 -6.85
N THR A 189 -27.57 13.47 -5.87
CA THR A 189 -28.83 13.36 -5.11
C THR A 189 -28.85 14.11 -3.79
N CYS A 190 -27.70 14.46 -3.22
CA CYS A 190 -27.61 15.19 -1.95
C CYS A 190 -28.31 16.56 -1.97
N ASN A 191 -28.50 17.14 -3.14
CA ASN A 191 -29.02 18.49 -3.33
C ASN A 191 -30.46 18.67 -2.80
N GLU A 192 -31.23 17.58 -2.73
CA GLU A 192 -32.62 17.59 -2.27
C GLU A 192 -32.73 17.48 -0.74
N MET A 193 -31.67 17.04 -0.08
CA MET A 193 -31.65 16.72 1.35
C MET A 193 -30.96 17.79 2.21
N LEU A 194 -30.11 18.61 1.60
CA LEU A 194 -29.23 19.56 2.29
C LEU A 194 -29.19 20.89 1.58
N ASP A 195 -29.01 21.99 2.31
CA ASP A 195 -28.60 23.25 1.69
C ASP A 195 -27.14 23.15 1.21
N VAL A 196 -26.98 22.56 0.04
CA VAL A 196 -25.67 22.24 -0.54
C VAL A 196 -24.87 23.50 -0.82
N SER A 197 -25.53 24.63 -1.12
CA SER A 197 -24.83 25.89 -1.39
C SER A 197 -24.14 26.43 -0.13
N GLU A 198 -24.76 26.32 1.04
CA GLU A 198 -24.14 26.69 2.33
C GLU A 198 -23.00 25.74 2.70
N ILE A 199 -23.18 24.43 2.47
CA ILE A 199 -22.13 23.46 2.71
C ILE A 199 -20.94 23.67 1.76
N ASN A 200 -21.16 24.01 0.51
CA ASN A 200 -20.12 24.27 -0.46
C ASN A 200 -19.27 25.53 -0.15
N LYS A 201 -19.78 26.49 0.63
CA LYS A 201 -18.96 27.60 1.12
C LYS A 201 -17.78 27.14 1.97
N ARG A 202 -17.91 26.01 2.65
CA ARG A 202 -16.83 25.39 3.45
C ARG A 202 -15.64 24.91 2.61
N LEU A 203 -15.84 24.70 1.30
CA LEU A 203 -14.79 24.29 0.38
C LEU A 203 -13.86 25.43 -0.04
N ASN A 204 -14.23 26.68 0.27
CA ASN A 204 -13.41 27.85 -0.02
C ASN A 204 -12.34 28.08 1.07
N LEU A 205 -11.44 27.13 1.22
CA LEU A 205 -10.33 27.19 2.16
C LEU A 205 -9.11 27.82 1.49
N THR A 206 -8.57 28.86 2.11
CA THR A 206 -7.39 29.59 1.62
C THR A 206 -6.07 29.03 2.17
N GLU A 207 -6.13 28.24 3.22
CA GLU A 207 -4.95 27.68 3.88
C GLU A 207 -4.90 26.15 3.72
N THR A 208 -3.69 25.65 3.42
CA THR A 208 -3.40 24.22 3.49
C THR A 208 -3.40 23.78 4.95
N ASN A 209 -4.16 22.76 5.27
CA ASN A 209 -4.20 22.18 6.61
C ASN A 209 -2.88 21.43 6.90
N SER A 210 -1.91 22.11 7.50
CA SER A 210 -0.58 21.57 7.83
C SER A 210 -0.64 20.35 8.77
N ARG A 211 -1.72 20.21 9.55
CA ARG A 211 -1.96 19.05 10.43
C ARG A 211 -2.04 17.75 9.61
N ASN A 212 -2.70 17.79 8.46
CA ASN A 212 -2.89 16.61 7.60
C ASN A 212 -1.68 16.33 6.68
N LEU A 213 -0.75 17.27 6.57
CA LEU A 213 0.48 17.16 5.76
C LEU A 213 1.72 17.62 6.55
N PRO A 214 2.03 16.99 7.69
CA PRO A 214 3.10 17.47 8.58
C PRO A 214 4.51 17.38 7.98
N TYR A 215 4.68 16.62 6.89
CA TYR A 215 5.96 16.43 6.17
C TYR A 215 5.91 16.94 4.74
N GLY A 216 4.99 17.86 4.47
CA GLY A 216 4.72 18.36 3.14
C GLY A 216 3.86 17.43 2.27
N ARG A 217 3.36 17.97 1.17
CA ARG A 217 2.60 17.19 0.21
C ARG A 217 3.51 16.26 -0.61
N PRO A 218 3.02 15.11 -1.05
CA PRO A 218 3.75 14.29 -2.02
C PRO A 218 4.07 15.10 -3.30
N ARG A 219 5.29 14.98 -3.82
CA ARG A 219 5.68 15.56 -5.11
C ARG A 219 5.41 14.56 -6.22
N VAL A 220 4.93 15.06 -7.36
CA VAL A 220 4.64 14.25 -8.55
C VAL A 220 5.85 14.23 -9.45
N LEU A 221 6.46 13.04 -9.63
CA LEU A 221 7.64 12.81 -10.44
C LEU A 221 7.33 12.42 -11.89
N GLN A 222 6.07 12.28 -12.26
CA GLN A 222 5.64 12.03 -13.61
C GLN A 222 5.43 13.35 -14.35
N LYS A 223 5.87 13.40 -15.60
CA LYS A 223 5.61 14.51 -16.51
C LYS A 223 4.15 14.51 -16.98
N GLU A 224 3.65 15.70 -17.31
CA GLU A 224 2.33 15.88 -17.94
C GLU A 224 1.14 15.42 -17.08
N ASN A 225 1.32 15.32 -15.78
CA ASN A 225 0.22 15.06 -14.87
C ASN A 225 -0.43 16.39 -14.46
N THR A 226 -1.68 16.62 -14.86
CA THR A 226 -2.43 17.80 -14.45
C THR A 226 -3.29 17.50 -13.24
N TYR A 227 -3.00 18.17 -12.14
CA TYR A 227 -3.71 17.97 -10.87
C TYR A 227 -3.78 19.26 -10.06
N CYS A 228 -4.67 19.31 -9.10
CA CYS A 228 -4.73 20.39 -8.11
C CYS A 228 -4.84 19.86 -6.68
N VAL A 229 -4.52 20.71 -5.71
CA VAL A 229 -4.63 20.38 -4.29
C VAL A 229 -5.95 20.89 -3.74
N LEU A 230 -6.78 19.96 -3.26
CA LEU A 230 -8.08 20.22 -2.65
C LEU A 230 -7.97 20.14 -1.13
N SER A 231 -8.09 21.28 -0.45
CA SER A 231 -8.11 21.34 1.01
C SER A 231 -9.52 21.16 1.53
N HIS A 232 -9.67 20.38 2.62
CA HIS A 232 -10.89 20.16 3.38
C HIS A 232 -10.58 20.31 4.87
N HIS A 233 -11.59 20.37 5.72
CA HIS A 233 -11.38 20.47 7.17
C HIS A 233 -10.70 19.20 7.74
N GLY A 234 -11.12 18.02 7.28
CA GLY A 234 -10.64 16.75 7.77
C GLY A 234 -9.49 16.13 6.95
N TYR A 235 -9.27 16.56 5.72
CA TYR A 235 -8.28 15.94 4.82
C TYR A 235 -7.81 16.89 3.72
N VAL A 236 -6.78 16.49 3.00
CA VAL A 236 -6.23 17.17 1.82
C VAL A 236 -6.03 16.16 0.70
N SER A 237 -6.38 16.48 -0.53
CA SER A 237 -6.21 15.60 -1.69
C SER A 237 -5.47 16.27 -2.82
N GLY A 238 -4.65 15.52 -3.56
CA GLY A 238 -4.16 15.88 -4.87
C GLY A 238 -5.05 15.27 -5.95
N TYR A 239 -5.98 16.03 -6.52
CA TYR A 239 -6.94 15.55 -7.52
C TYR A 239 -6.39 15.64 -8.93
N SER A 240 -6.39 14.53 -9.66
CA SER A 240 -5.91 14.46 -11.03
C SER A 240 -7.04 14.68 -12.04
N TYR A 241 -6.85 15.64 -12.92
CA TYR A 241 -7.74 15.88 -14.06
C TYR A 241 -7.58 14.83 -15.17
N ASN A 242 -6.47 14.07 -15.17
CA ASN A 242 -6.22 13.03 -16.16
C ASN A 242 -7.02 11.76 -15.90
N ILE A 243 -7.19 11.40 -14.62
CA ILE A 243 -7.84 10.15 -14.21
C ILE A 243 -9.14 10.35 -13.43
N TRP A 244 -9.55 11.61 -13.23
CA TRP A 244 -10.79 12.03 -12.54
C TRP A 244 -10.94 11.47 -11.13
N MET A 245 -9.82 11.35 -10.41
CA MET A 245 -9.79 10.89 -9.03
C MET A 245 -8.52 11.37 -8.33
N PRO A 246 -8.43 11.29 -6.98
CA PRO A 246 -7.21 11.69 -6.29
C PRO A 246 -6.02 10.81 -6.65
N LEU A 247 -4.85 11.42 -6.83
CA LEU A 247 -3.56 10.75 -6.81
C LEU A 247 -3.21 10.31 -5.39
N TRP A 248 -3.59 11.11 -4.41
CA TRP A 248 -3.40 10.88 -2.99
C TRP A 248 -4.41 11.67 -2.16
N THR A 249 -4.73 11.17 -0.99
CA THR A 249 -5.54 11.81 0.04
C THR A 249 -4.83 11.66 1.37
N ALA A 250 -4.64 12.76 2.10
CA ALA A 250 -3.90 12.81 3.36
C ALA A 250 -4.79 13.30 4.50
N TYR A 251 -4.74 12.62 5.64
CA TYR A 251 -5.50 12.95 6.83
C TYR A 251 -4.84 12.44 8.11
N THR A 252 -5.30 12.96 9.25
CA THR A 252 -4.82 12.58 10.58
C THR A 252 -5.90 11.83 11.33
N VAL A 253 -5.55 10.71 11.95
CA VAL A 253 -6.41 9.95 12.88
C VAL A 253 -5.85 10.10 14.28
N ASN A 254 -6.63 10.72 15.19
CA ASN A 254 -6.22 10.89 16.57
C ASN A 254 -6.62 9.68 17.42
N ASN A 255 -5.92 9.45 18.52
CA ASN A 255 -6.16 8.33 19.43
C ASN A 255 -7.51 8.37 20.17
N GLN A 256 -8.21 9.51 20.18
CA GLN A 256 -9.45 9.75 20.90
C GLN A 256 -10.64 10.05 19.97
N GLU A 257 -10.49 9.96 18.68
CA GLU A 257 -11.59 10.23 17.75
C GLU A 257 -12.62 9.10 17.80
N ASN A 258 -13.83 9.45 18.20
CA ASN A 258 -14.98 8.56 18.07
C ASN A 258 -15.50 8.67 16.64
N THR A 259 -15.54 7.57 15.92
CA THR A 259 -16.24 7.51 14.65
C THR A 259 -17.73 7.63 14.88
N SER A 260 -18.38 8.66 14.31
CA SER A 260 -19.84 8.77 14.32
C SER A 260 -20.38 8.37 12.95
N SER A 261 -21.44 7.58 12.96
CA SER A 261 -22.11 7.22 11.70
C SER A 261 -22.91 8.39 11.16
N LEU A 262 -22.84 8.62 9.86
CA LEU A 262 -23.78 9.52 9.18
C LEU A 262 -25.22 9.04 9.38
N PRO A 263 -26.18 9.96 9.45
CA PRO A 263 -27.59 9.56 9.45
C PRO A 263 -27.89 8.65 8.24
N PRO A 264 -28.68 7.58 8.39
CA PRO A 264 -28.99 6.65 7.29
C PRO A 264 -29.55 7.35 6.03
N THR A 265 -30.24 8.46 6.21
CA THR A 265 -30.80 9.26 5.10
C THR A 265 -29.74 9.98 4.26
N VAL A 266 -28.50 10.08 4.75
CA VAL A 266 -27.42 10.85 4.10
C VAL A 266 -26.23 9.99 3.77
N SER A 267 -26.14 8.76 4.30
CA SER A 267 -24.98 7.86 4.12
C SER A 267 -24.69 7.52 2.67
N ASP A 268 -25.71 7.51 1.80
CA ASP A 268 -25.62 7.12 0.40
C ASP A 268 -25.60 8.30 -0.56
N CYS A 269 -25.74 9.55 -0.06
CA CYS A 269 -25.73 10.69 -0.94
C CYS A 269 -24.32 11.08 -1.36
N LEU A 270 -24.17 11.54 -2.60
CA LEU A 270 -22.93 12.03 -3.16
C LEU A 270 -23.13 13.45 -3.69
N ARG A 271 -22.12 14.30 -3.47
CA ARG A 271 -22.13 15.71 -3.90
C ARG A 271 -21.09 15.95 -4.97
N ALA A 272 -21.40 16.81 -5.92
CA ALA A 272 -20.41 17.34 -6.83
C ALA A 272 -19.39 18.21 -6.07
N ASP A 273 -18.11 18.06 -6.35
CA ASP A 273 -17.10 19.03 -5.91
C ASP A 273 -17.11 20.22 -6.87
N VAL A 274 -17.62 21.35 -6.37
CA VAL A 274 -17.79 22.59 -7.19
C VAL A 274 -16.46 23.24 -7.61
N ARG A 275 -15.35 22.74 -7.15
CA ARG A 275 -13.99 23.17 -7.55
C ARG A 275 -13.49 22.42 -8.79
N ILE A 276 -14.16 21.33 -9.16
CA ILE A 276 -13.76 20.48 -10.29
C ILE A 276 -14.68 20.76 -11.49
N PRO A 277 -14.13 21.05 -12.68
CA PRO A 277 -14.93 21.19 -13.89
C PRO A 277 -15.72 19.92 -14.21
N VAL A 278 -16.97 20.06 -14.65
CA VAL A 278 -17.87 18.93 -14.96
C VAL A 278 -17.23 17.92 -15.91
N ALA A 279 -16.53 18.40 -16.94
CA ALA A 279 -15.86 17.54 -17.93
C ALA A 279 -14.65 16.73 -17.35
N GLN A 280 -14.25 17.00 -16.13
CA GLN A 280 -13.10 16.36 -15.46
C GLN A 280 -13.49 15.77 -14.10
N SER A 281 -14.79 15.61 -13.84
CA SER A 281 -15.37 15.01 -12.64
C SER A 281 -16.00 13.65 -12.97
N GLN A 282 -15.98 12.74 -12.01
CA GLN A 282 -16.84 11.57 -12.04
C GLN A 282 -18.31 12.03 -11.83
N ASN A 283 -19.26 11.30 -12.46
CA ASN A 283 -20.68 11.55 -12.19
C ASN A 283 -21.12 10.81 -10.93
N CYS A 284 -22.10 11.36 -10.24
CA CYS A 284 -22.69 10.70 -9.06
C CYS A 284 -23.41 9.39 -9.42
N SER A 285 -23.80 9.23 -10.70
CA SER A 285 -24.48 8.06 -11.25
C SER A 285 -23.54 7.00 -11.88
N ASP A 286 -22.21 7.21 -11.87
CA ASP A 286 -21.26 6.31 -12.54
C ASP A 286 -21.18 4.89 -11.94
N TYR A 287 -21.75 4.69 -10.75
CA TYR A 287 -21.74 3.42 -10.03
C TYR A 287 -23.16 2.90 -9.75
N PRO A 288 -23.97 2.59 -10.80
CA PRO A 288 -25.30 2.03 -10.61
C PRO A 288 -25.23 0.62 -10.01
N GLU A 289 -26.31 0.21 -9.34
CA GLU A 289 -26.45 -1.14 -8.84
C GLU A 289 -26.29 -2.21 -9.96
N GLY A 290 -25.57 -3.29 -9.64
CA GLY A 290 -25.34 -4.39 -10.57
C GLY A 290 -24.04 -4.30 -11.40
N LEU A 291 -23.26 -3.25 -11.28
CA LEU A 291 -21.90 -3.23 -11.80
C LEU A 291 -20.92 -4.01 -10.93
N ASN A 292 -19.81 -4.44 -11.53
CA ASN A 292 -18.70 -5.08 -10.79
C ASN A 292 -17.99 -4.14 -9.81
N PHE A 293 -18.17 -2.84 -9.94
CA PHE A 293 -17.55 -1.81 -9.12
C PHE A 293 -18.60 -1.00 -8.38
N THR A 294 -18.27 -0.64 -7.15
CA THR A 294 -18.97 0.36 -6.33
C THR A 294 -18.05 1.56 -6.13
N ARG A 295 -18.60 2.64 -5.59
CA ARG A 295 -17.79 3.76 -5.13
C ARG A 295 -17.11 3.42 -3.81
N GLY A 296 -15.81 3.70 -3.71
CA GLY A 296 -15.05 3.70 -2.46
C GLY A 296 -14.62 5.12 -2.10
N PHE A 297 -14.56 5.45 -0.83
CA PHE A 297 -14.06 6.74 -0.35
C PHE A 297 -12.62 6.61 0.12
N LEU A 298 -11.72 7.48 -0.37
CA LEU A 298 -10.34 7.50 0.12
C LEU A 298 -10.24 8.10 1.52
N TYR A 299 -10.94 9.18 1.79
CA TYR A 299 -11.19 9.67 3.15
C TYR A 299 -12.57 9.19 3.60
N PRO A 300 -12.65 8.33 4.65
CA PRO A 300 -13.91 7.72 5.04
C PRO A 300 -14.90 8.75 5.63
N PRO A 301 -16.18 8.73 5.22
CA PRO A 301 -17.18 9.67 5.69
C PRO A 301 -17.43 9.66 7.22
N ASN A 302 -17.16 8.52 7.87
CA ASN A 302 -17.45 8.33 9.31
C ASN A 302 -16.27 8.65 10.23
N PHE A 303 -15.15 9.17 9.70
CA PHE A 303 -13.96 9.46 10.51
C PHE A 303 -14.06 10.72 11.35
N ASN A 304 -15.05 11.58 11.10
CA ASN A 304 -15.13 12.88 11.75
C ASN A 304 -16.35 12.99 12.68
N SER A 305 -16.18 13.62 13.82
CA SER A 305 -17.23 13.77 14.85
C SER A 305 -18.27 14.86 14.53
N SER A 306 -17.96 15.81 13.63
CA SER A 306 -18.88 16.86 13.26
C SER A 306 -19.68 16.47 12.00
N GLY A 307 -21.01 16.59 12.06
CA GLY A 307 -21.88 16.25 10.93
C GLY A 307 -21.55 17.06 9.66
N LEU A 308 -21.08 18.30 9.79
CA LEU A 308 -20.71 19.13 8.64
C LEU A 308 -19.41 18.66 7.98
N GLU A 309 -18.45 18.20 8.75
CA GLU A 309 -17.17 17.68 8.21
C GLU A 309 -17.35 16.31 7.53
N GLN A 310 -18.32 15.52 8.00
CA GLN A 310 -18.68 14.25 7.34
C GLN A 310 -19.17 14.48 5.90
N TYR A 311 -19.87 15.59 5.64
CA TYR A 311 -20.31 15.92 4.27
C TYR A 311 -19.15 16.30 3.35
N ASP A 312 -18.02 16.77 3.87
CA ASP A 312 -16.83 17.04 3.06
C ASP A 312 -16.21 15.75 2.47
N ALA A 313 -16.50 14.59 3.07
CA ALA A 313 -16.09 13.28 2.53
C ALA A 313 -16.98 12.78 1.39
N LEU A 314 -18.23 13.23 1.31
CA LEU A 314 -19.22 12.78 0.32
C LEU A 314 -19.10 13.50 -1.03
N LEU A 315 -17.89 13.81 -1.47
CA LEU A 315 -17.61 14.54 -2.71
C LEU A 315 -17.16 13.60 -3.82
N THR A 316 -17.55 13.93 -5.08
CA THR A 316 -17.06 13.22 -6.28
C THR A 316 -15.55 13.25 -6.41
N SER A 317 -14.88 14.20 -5.78
CA SER A 317 -13.42 14.32 -5.75
C SER A 317 -12.74 13.39 -4.74
N ASN A 318 -13.50 12.65 -3.91
CA ASN A 318 -12.99 11.73 -2.88
C ASN A 318 -13.29 10.26 -3.19
N ILE A 319 -13.86 9.95 -4.35
CA ILE A 319 -14.26 8.59 -4.70
C ILE A 319 -13.31 7.93 -5.71
N VAL A 320 -13.22 6.61 -5.59
CA VAL A 320 -12.51 5.73 -6.52
C VAL A 320 -13.38 4.51 -6.83
N PRO A 321 -13.25 3.90 -8.03
CA PRO A 321 -13.91 2.63 -8.32
C PRO A 321 -13.34 1.54 -7.42
N MET A 322 -14.24 0.76 -6.81
CA MET A 322 -13.86 -0.26 -5.85
C MET A 322 -14.66 -1.55 -6.04
N TYR A 323 -13.98 -2.71 -6.04
CA TYR A 323 -14.70 -3.98 -5.97
C TYR A 323 -15.40 -4.13 -4.62
N PRO A 324 -16.66 -4.59 -4.57
CA PRO A 324 -17.35 -4.81 -3.30
C PRO A 324 -16.58 -5.73 -2.34
N ALA A 325 -15.93 -6.76 -2.87
CA ALA A 325 -15.09 -7.65 -2.08
C ALA A 325 -13.87 -6.94 -1.45
N PHE A 326 -13.27 -5.99 -2.17
CA PHE A 326 -12.19 -5.15 -1.62
C PHE A 326 -12.75 -4.14 -0.61
N GLY A 327 -13.96 -3.64 -0.80
CA GLY A 327 -14.65 -2.76 0.15
C GLY A 327 -14.70 -3.34 1.56
N VAL A 328 -14.91 -4.65 1.70
CA VAL A 328 -14.90 -5.35 3.00
C VAL A 328 -13.55 -5.19 3.71
N LEU A 329 -12.43 -5.34 2.99
CA LEU A 329 -11.08 -5.11 3.52
C LEU A 329 -10.88 -3.64 3.85
N TRP A 330 -11.28 -2.74 2.96
CA TRP A 330 -11.12 -1.30 3.08
C TRP A 330 -11.85 -0.74 4.30
N ASP A 331 -13.09 -1.16 4.52
CA ASP A 331 -13.90 -0.77 5.67
C ASP A 331 -13.32 -1.29 6.99
N TYR A 332 -12.88 -2.54 7.03
CA TYR A 332 -12.23 -3.11 8.21
C TYR A 332 -10.90 -2.42 8.51
N PHE A 333 -10.11 -2.14 7.50
CA PHE A 333 -8.86 -1.39 7.63
C PHE A 333 -9.08 -0.03 8.29
N HIS A 334 -10.06 0.74 7.82
CA HIS A 334 -10.37 2.06 8.37
C HIS A 334 -11.02 1.99 9.76
N ASN A 335 -12.05 1.18 9.91
CA ASN A 335 -12.87 1.20 11.12
C ASN A 335 -12.23 0.42 12.29
N VAL A 336 -11.30 -0.48 12.01
CA VAL A 336 -10.68 -1.34 13.04
C VAL A 336 -9.16 -1.12 13.10
N LEU A 337 -8.43 -1.32 12.00
CA LEU A 337 -6.96 -1.32 12.04
C LEU A 337 -6.37 0.08 12.23
N LEU A 338 -6.85 1.09 11.51
CA LEU A 338 -6.36 2.45 11.71
C LEU A 338 -6.69 2.98 13.11
N GLN A 339 -7.84 2.61 13.67
CA GLN A 339 -8.20 2.95 15.05
C GLN A 339 -7.29 2.24 16.07
N LYS A 340 -6.93 0.97 15.81
CA LYS A 340 -5.97 0.23 16.61
C LYS A 340 -4.60 0.92 16.57
N TYR A 341 -4.07 1.17 15.38
CA TYR A 341 -2.75 1.80 15.21
C TYR A 341 -2.70 3.22 15.77
N SER A 342 -3.77 3.99 15.63
CA SER A 342 -3.87 5.33 16.20
C SER A 342 -3.78 5.33 17.73
N ARG A 343 -4.43 4.37 18.39
CA ARG A 343 -4.32 4.20 19.85
C ARG A 343 -2.95 3.75 20.32
N GLU A 344 -2.36 2.80 19.61
CA GLU A 344 -1.02 2.25 19.93
C GLU A 344 0.08 3.31 19.77
N ARG A 345 -0.11 4.28 18.87
CA ARG A 345 0.90 5.26 18.48
C ARG A 345 0.57 6.70 18.79
N ASN A 346 -0.45 6.94 19.64
CA ASN A 346 -0.92 8.27 20.02
C ASN A 346 -1.28 9.19 18.84
N GLY A 347 -1.92 8.62 17.84
CA GLY A 347 -2.30 9.28 16.60
C GLY A 347 -1.40 8.89 15.43
N ILE A 348 -1.96 8.99 14.21
CA ILE A 348 -1.28 8.64 12.97
C ILE A 348 -1.64 9.63 11.87
N ASN A 349 -0.71 9.87 10.95
CA ASN A 349 -0.99 10.53 9.68
C ASN A 349 -1.10 9.47 8.59
N VAL A 350 -2.12 9.57 7.77
CA VAL A 350 -2.44 8.61 6.71
C VAL A 350 -2.36 9.31 5.36
N ILE A 351 -1.70 8.69 4.39
CA ILE A 351 -1.80 9.08 2.98
C ILE A 351 -2.26 7.84 2.21
N SER A 352 -3.33 7.94 1.44
CA SER A 352 -3.87 6.85 0.62
C SER A 352 -4.25 7.33 -0.77
N GLY A 353 -4.35 6.41 -1.70
CA GLY A 353 -4.70 6.70 -3.08
C GLY A 353 -4.68 5.44 -3.96
N PRO A 354 -5.11 5.43 -5.26
CA PRO A 354 -5.14 4.27 -6.17
C PRO A 354 -3.78 3.91 -6.81
N VAL A 355 -3.46 2.62 -7.07
CA VAL A 355 -2.29 2.14 -7.86
C VAL A 355 -2.75 1.49 -9.16
N PHE A 356 -2.08 1.81 -10.25
CA PHE A 356 -2.25 1.16 -11.53
C PHE A 356 -0.91 0.56 -11.98
N ASP A 357 -0.76 -0.74 -11.83
CA ASP A 357 0.42 -1.49 -12.28
C ASP A 357 -0.02 -2.56 -13.29
N TYR A 358 -0.33 -2.11 -14.50
CA TYR A 358 -0.88 -2.95 -15.56
C TYR A 358 0.10 -4.06 -16.00
N ASN A 359 1.39 -3.78 -15.99
CA ASN A 359 2.42 -4.70 -16.44
C ASN A 359 2.99 -5.57 -15.33
N TYR A 360 2.59 -5.37 -14.09
CA TYR A 360 3.15 -6.05 -12.89
C TYR A 360 4.68 -5.89 -12.76
N ASP A 361 5.23 -4.78 -13.30
CA ASP A 361 6.67 -4.49 -13.33
C ASP A 361 7.12 -3.59 -12.18
N VAL A 362 6.18 -3.21 -11.30
CA VAL A 362 6.40 -2.31 -10.17
C VAL A 362 6.90 -0.92 -10.60
N GLN A 363 6.75 -0.59 -11.88
CA GLN A 363 6.92 0.76 -12.43
C GLN A 363 5.53 1.30 -12.75
N GLY A 364 4.96 2.02 -11.80
CA GLY A 364 3.55 2.41 -11.84
C GLY A 364 3.20 3.42 -12.90
N ASN A 365 2.03 3.21 -13.46
CA ASN A 365 1.30 4.19 -14.26
C ASN A 365 0.16 4.83 -13.45
N ASN A 366 0.43 5.32 -12.23
CA ASN A 366 -0.48 5.99 -11.27
C ASN A 366 -1.14 5.17 -10.14
N PRO A 367 -1.48 5.86 -9.03
CA PRO A 367 -0.88 5.60 -7.74
C PRO A 367 -1.79 5.00 -6.68
N SER A 368 -1.22 4.49 -5.59
CA SER A 368 -1.84 4.50 -4.29
C SER A 368 -0.92 4.21 -3.16
N PHE A 369 -1.03 4.90 -2.03
CA PHE A 369 -0.67 4.26 -0.83
C PHE A 369 -0.72 5.01 0.48
N THR A 370 -0.68 4.35 1.61
CA THR A 370 -0.80 4.86 2.96
C THR A 370 0.50 4.72 3.74
N PRO A 371 1.28 5.76 4.00
CA PRO A 371 2.23 5.77 5.09
C PRO A 371 1.54 6.15 6.41
N LEU A 372 1.80 5.38 7.46
CA LEU A 372 1.41 5.67 8.83
C LEU A 372 2.59 6.28 9.58
N ASN A 373 2.36 7.30 10.40
CA ASN A 373 3.44 7.95 11.13
C ASN A 373 3.14 8.14 12.62
N CYS A 374 4.18 8.08 13.44
CA CYS A 374 4.11 8.14 14.89
C CYS A 374 5.06 9.18 15.49
N SER A 375 4.70 9.76 16.64
CA SER A 375 5.52 10.73 17.37
C SER A 375 6.64 10.06 18.18
N GLY A 376 7.88 10.51 18.01
CA GLY A 376 9.05 10.07 18.78
C GLY A 376 10.24 9.73 17.88
N SER A 377 10.41 8.51 17.51
CA SER A 377 11.14 8.08 16.32
C SER A 377 10.12 7.90 15.19
N LEU A 378 10.45 8.35 13.98
CA LEU A 378 9.54 8.21 12.85
C LEU A 378 9.42 6.73 12.48
N GLU A 379 8.32 6.10 12.88
CA GLU A 379 7.94 4.79 12.37
C GLU A 379 7.00 4.98 11.18
N VAL A 380 7.26 4.28 10.11
CA VAL A 380 6.44 4.30 8.90
C VAL A 380 5.99 2.89 8.58
N LEU A 381 4.68 2.73 8.41
CA LEU A 381 4.08 1.52 7.87
C LEU A 381 3.49 1.83 6.50
N SER A 382 3.86 1.06 5.51
CA SER A 382 3.30 1.17 4.17
C SER A 382 2.75 -0.18 3.71
N PHE A 383 1.65 -0.14 2.97
CA PHE A 383 0.99 -1.34 2.48
C PHE A 383 0.59 -1.14 1.01
N ILE A 384 0.65 -2.17 0.20
CA ILE A 384 0.16 -2.19 -1.17
C ILE A 384 -0.90 -3.27 -1.25
N LEU A 385 -2.17 -2.87 -1.07
CA LEU A 385 -3.28 -3.78 -0.93
C LEU A 385 -3.82 -4.23 -2.29
N PRO A 386 -4.02 -5.54 -2.51
CA PRO A 386 -4.53 -6.05 -3.78
C PRO A 386 -6.00 -5.72 -3.96
N HIS A 387 -6.33 -4.91 -4.97
CA HIS A 387 -7.70 -4.57 -5.35
C HIS A 387 -8.30 -5.71 -6.19
N ARG A 388 -9.08 -6.58 -5.56
CA ARG A 388 -9.58 -7.83 -6.16
C ARG A 388 -11.09 -7.95 -6.13
N PRO A 389 -11.68 -8.64 -7.15
CA PRO A 389 -13.12 -8.87 -7.23
C PRO A 389 -13.64 -9.92 -6.22
N ASP A 390 -12.75 -10.68 -5.56
CA ASP A 390 -13.10 -11.71 -4.58
C ASP A 390 -12.05 -11.81 -3.46
N ASN A 391 -12.44 -12.48 -2.37
CA ASN A 391 -11.59 -12.74 -1.20
C ASN A 391 -11.30 -14.25 -1.02
N THR A 392 -11.43 -15.04 -2.06
CA THR A 392 -11.37 -16.52 -1.99
C THR A 392 -10.03 -17.07 -1.50
N GLU A 393 -8.92 -16.34 -1.70
CA GLU A 393 -7.61 -16.74 -1.17
C GLU A 393 -7.52 -16.75 0.35
N SER A 394 -8.43 -16.07 1.04
CA SER A 394 -8.38 -15.99 2.51
C SER A 394 -8.81 -17.26 3.20
N CYS A 395 -9.61 -18.10 2.54
CA CYS A 395 -10.22 -19.32 3.10
C CYS A 395 -11.00 -19.10 4.42
N ALA A 396 -11.25 -17.87 4.81
CA ALA A 396 -11.97 -17.46 6.01
C ALA A 396 -13.13 -16.53 5.62
N VAL A 397 -14.23 -16.58 6.38
CA VAL A 397 -15.46 -15.85 6.09
C VAL A 397 -15.48 -14.50 6.83
N SER A 398 -15.10 -14.50 8.11
CA SER A 398 -15.14 -13.30 8.94
C SER A 398 -13.98 -12.35 8.65
N PRO A 399 -14.23 -11.06 8.38
CA PRO A 399 -13.16 -10.08 8.18
C PRO A 399 -12.13 -10.01 9.33
N SER A 400 -12.57 -10.22 10.57
CA SER A 400 -11.71 -10.25 11.76
C SER A 400 -10.66 -11.38 11.75
N GLU A 401 -10.87 -12.42 10.95
CA GLU A 401 -9.96 -13.57 10.87
C GLU A 401 -8.88 -13.39 9.82
N TRP A 402 -9.14 -12.64 8.75
CA TRP A 402 -8.24 -12.61 7.60
C TRP A 402 -7.74 -11.24 7.18
N VAL A 403 -8.47 -10.14 7.47
CA VAL A 403 -8.11 -8.82 6.92
C VAL A 403 -6.77 -8.36 7.47
N GLU A 404 -6.55 -8.40 8.79
CA GLU A 404 -5.28 -7.94 9.37
C GLU A 404 -4.09 -8.75 8.84
N LYS A 405 -4.24 -10.06 8.75
CA LYS A 405 -3.20 -10.95 8.20
C LYS A 405 -2.89 -10.62 6.73
N ARG A 406 -3.92 -10.29 5.94
CA ARG A 406 -3.72 -9.89 4.54
C ARG A 406 -3.04 -8.54 4.44
N VAL A 407 -3.44 -7.56 5.22
CA VAL A 407 -2.79 -6.24 5.27
C VAL A 407 -1.32 -6.39 5.64
N GLN A 408 -1.00 -7.14 6.68
CA GLN A 408 0.39 -7.40 7.10
C GLN A 408 1.21 -8.12 6.02
N ALA A 409 0.64 -9.12 5.34
CA ALA A 409 1.33 -9.81 4.25
C ALA A 409 1.68 -8.89 3.06
N HIS A 410 0.93 -7.79 2.89
CA HIS A 410 1.14 -6.78 1.84
C HIS A 410 1.85 -5.52 2.34
N VAL A 411 2.60 -5.62 3.44
CA VAL A 411 3.52 -4.57 3.87
C VAL A 411 4.53 -4.28 2.77
N ALA A 412 4.96 -3.03 2.67
CA ALA A 412 5.89 -2.57 1.65
C ALA A 412 6.81 -1.49 2.24
N ARG A 413 7.95 -1.26 1.59
CA ARG A 413 8.76 -0.07 1.87
C ARG A 413 8.06 1.18 1.31
N VAL A 414 8.30 2.34 1.90
CA VAL A 414 7.87 3.61 1.28
C VAL A 414 8.42 3.71 -0.15
N ARG A 415 9.65 3.24 -0.37
CA ARG A 415 10.27 3.25 -1.69
C ARG A 415 9.52 2.41 -2.73
N ASP A 416 8.95 1.27 -2.34
CA ASP A 416 8.10 0.46 -3.23
C ASP A 416 6.86 1.24 -3.66
N VAL A 417 6.26 1.96 -2.72
CA VAL A 417 5.13 2.85 -2.98
C VAL A 417 5.52 3.96 -3.95
N GLU A 418 6.65 4.63 -3.74
CA GLU A 418 7.14 5.69 -4.61
C GLU A 418 7.38 5.22 -6.05
N LEU A 419 7.97 4.03 -6.22
CA LEU A 419 8.21 3.42 -7.55
C LEU A 419 6.90 3.14 -8.29
N LEU A 420 5.90 2.63 -7.58
CA LEU A 420 4.58 2.32 -8.16
C LEU A 420 3.74 3.56 -8.47
N THR A 421 3.94 4.63 -7.71
CA THR A 421 3.06 5.81 -7.75
C THR A 421 3.62 6.97 -8.56
N GLY A 422 4.94 7.01 -8.73
CA GLY A 422 5.61 8.22 -9.23
C GLY A 422 5.49 9.41 -8.28
N LEU A 423 5.14 9.15 -7.01
CA LEU A 423 5.14 10.15 -5.94
C LEU A 423 6.46 10.11 -5.19
N ASP A 424 6.82 11.23 -4.54
CA ASP A 424 7.97 11.32 -3.66
C ASP A 424 7.54 11.99 -2.36
N PHE A 425 7.81 11.32 -1.23
CA PHE A 425 7.34 11.72 0.09
C PHE A 425 8.43 12.42 0.92
N TYR A 426 8.05 13.03 2.06
CA TYR A 426 8.93 13.62 3.07
C TYR A 426 9.81 14.76 2.58
N GLN A 427 9.30 15.57 1.64
CA GLN A 427 10.07 16.65 1.01
C GLN A 427 10.39 17.84 1.93
N GLU A 428 9.59 18.05 2.99
CA GLU A 428 9.75 19.17 3.92
C GLU A 428 10.43 18.77 5.24
N ARG A 429 11.00 17.56 5.30
CA ARG A 429 11.80 17.15 6.45
C ARG A 429 13.18 17.81 6.40
N GLN A 430 13.72 18.11 7.61
CA GLN A 430 14.98 18.82 7.75
C GLN A 430 16.20 17.89 7.87
N GLU A 431 15.99 16.59 8.05
CA GLU A 431 17.06 15.61 8.15
C GLU A 431 17.81 15.48 6.82
N PRO A 432 19.08 15.06 6.86
CA PRO A 432 19.82 14.76 5.64
C PRO A 432 19.06 13.80 4.72
N VAL A 433 19.13 14.04 3.41
CA VAL A 433 18.39 13.20 2.44
C VAL A 433 18.75 11.72 2.56
N SER A 434 20.00 11.39 2.89
CA SER A 434 20.41 10.00 3.12
C SER A 434 19.65 9.31 4.27
N GLU A 435 19.31 10.03 5.34
CA GLU A 435 18.49 9.51 6.44
C GLU A 435 17.04 9.29 6.01
N ILE A 436 16.50 10.19 5.19
CA ILE A 436 15.18 10.02 4.58
C ILE A 436 15.17 8.79 3.64
N LEU A 437 16.23 8.57 2.85
CA LEU A 437 16.36 7.40 1.99
C LEU A 437 16.50 6.11 2.79
N GLN A 438 17.21 6.12 3.91
CA GLN A 438 17.26 4.98 4.85
C GLN A 438 15.85 4.64 5.35
N LEU A 439 15.09 5.63 5.80
CA LEU A 439 13.70 5.45 6.21
C LEU A 439 12.83 4.86 5.10
N LYS A 440 12.95 5.37 3.88
CA LYS A 440 12.15 4.93 2.71
C LYS A 440 12.45 3.51 2.26
N THR A 441 13.64 3.01 2.53
CA THR A 441 14.11 1.68 2.12
C THR A 441 14.00 0.62 3.21
N PHE A 442 13.61 1.01 4.42
CA PHE A 442 13.36 0.11 5.54
C PHE A 442 12.03 -0.64 5.33
N LEU A 443 12.04 -1.97 5.53
CA LEU A 443 10.85 -2.81 5.52
C LEU A 443 10.47 -3.13 6.97
N PRO A 444 9.33 -2.64 7.48
CA PRO A 444 8.82 -3.04 8.79
C PRO A 444 8.42 -4.52 8.79
N THR A 445 8.67 -5.21 9.89
CA THR A 445 8.30 -6.63 10.06
C THR A 445 7.19 -6.76 11.10
N PHE A 446 6.24 -7.67 10.86
CA PHE A 446 5.15 -8.00 11.77
C PHE A 446 5.37 -9.34 12.47
N GLU A 447 6.58 -9.87 12.41
CA GLU A 447 6.92 -11.10 13.08
C GLU A 447 6.80 -10.90 14.60
N THR A 448 5.79 -11.50 15.20
CA THR A 448 5.75 -11.66 16.67
C THR A 448 6.80 -12.70 17.01
N ASP A 449 7.76 -12.35 17.87
CA ASP A 449 8.68 -13.31 18.43
C ASP A 449 7.85 -14.44 19.03
N ILE A 450 7.84 -15.59 18.36
CA ILE A 450 7.26 -16.81 18.92
C ILE A 450 8.26 -17.27 19.97
N ASN A 451 7.97 -16.88 21.23
CA ASN A 451 8.66 -17.40 22.40
C ASN A 451 8.33 -18.87 22.64
#